data_582142b51ba3afdfb8b09b285b870383
#
_entry.id   582142b51ba3afdfb8b09b285b870383
#
_cell.length_a   1.000
_cell.length_b   1.000
_cell.length_c   1.000
_cell.angle_alpha   90.00
_cell.angle_beta   90.00
_cell.angle_gamma   90.00
#
_symmetry.space_group_name_H-M   'P 1'
#
loop_
_entity.id
_entity.type
_entity.pdbx_description
1 polymer ?
#
loop_
_entity_poly.entity_id
_entity_poly.type
_entity_poly.pdbx_seq_one_letter_code
_entity_poly.pdbx_strand_id
1 'polypeptide(L)'
;MLRTLEGLAVDTFSASTVFQALEFLATHPLAIIFCEERLPDGSYRDLLGSVRSSPQMNPLIVVQCAGEWEEYLEALRLGAAEVLRVPLQSTDIDIALFHAMRQGRENQAMAAEA
;
A
#
# COMPACT_ATOMS: atom_id res chain seq x y z
N MET A 1 2.27 -10.44 -3.93
CA MET A 1 1.36 -9.53 -3.20
C MET A 1 -0.06 -9.52 -3.76
N LEU A 2 -0.22 -9.25 -5.02
CA LEU A 2 -1.56 -9.19 -5.64
C LEU A 2 -2.37 -10.47 -5.45
N ARG A 3 -1.76 -11.63 -5.64
CA ARG A 3 -2.45 -12.92 -5.47
C ARG A 3 -3.01 -13.10 -4.07
N THR A 4 -2.29 -12.62 -3.06
CA THR A 4 -2.75 -12.71 -1.68
C THR A 4 -3.98 -11.83 -1.47
N LEU A 5 -3.96 -10.63 -2.06
CA LEU A 5 -5.11 -9.71 -1.99
C LEU A 5 -6.32 -10.26 -2.73
N GLU A 6 -6.11 -10.87 -3.90
CA GLU A 6 -7.18 -11.45 -4.69
C GLU A 6 -7.90 -12.60 -3.97
N GLY A 7 -7.21 -13.27 -3.05
CA GLY A 7 -7.81 -14.31 -2.23
C GLY A 7 -8.72 -13.79 -1.13
N LEU A 8 -8.78 -12.49 -0.93
CA LEU A 8 -9.60 -11.84 0.08
C LEU A 8 -10.84 -11.21 -0.55
N ALA A 9 -11.86 -10.95 0.25
CA ALA A 9 -13.12 -10.38 -0.24
C ALA A 9 -13.01 -8.85 -0.37
N VAL A 10 -12.07 -8.39 -1.22
CA VAL A 10 -11.86 -6.98 -1.51
C VAL A 10 -11.65 -6.78 -3.00
N ASP A 11 -12.10 -5.64 -3.52
CA ASP A 11 -11.80 -5.25 -4.89
C ASP A 11 -10.34 -4.77 -4.93
N THR A 12 -9.55 -5.35 -5.81
CA THR A 12 -8.13 -5.07 -5.89
C THR A 12 -7.75 -4.44 -7.22
N PHE A 13 -7.06 -3.31 -7.16
CA PHE A 13 -6.48 -2.64 -8.33
C PHE A 13 -4.98 -2.90 -8.33
N SER A 14 -4.41 -3.08 -9.51
CA SER A 14 -3.00 -3.35 -9.68
C SER A 14 -2.33 -2.22 -10.46
N ALA A 15 -1.21 -1.74 -9.96
CA ALA A 15 -0.39 -0.73 -10.63
C ALA A 15 1.05 -1.20 -10.67
N SER A 16 1.71 -1.03 -11.81
CA SER A 16 3.11 -1.44 -11.97
C SER A 16 4.08 -0.26 -11.99
N THR A 17 3.57 0.96 -11.97
CA THR A 17 4.38 2.18 -11.93
C THR A 17 3.79 3.17 -10.95
N VAL A 18 4.61 4.13 -10.52
CA VAL A 18 4.14 5.24 -9.68
C VAL A 18 3.08 6.05 -10.41
N PHE A 19 3.30 6.33 -11.69
CA PHE A 19 2.36 7.08 -12.50
C PHE A 19 0.97 6.43 -12.51
N GLN A 20 0.92 5.13 -12.76
CA GLN A 20 -0.33 4.38 -12.78
C GLN A 20 -1.00 4.36 -11.41
N ALA A 21 -0.20 4.19 -10.35
CA ALA A 21 -0.73 4.20 -8.99
C ALA A 21 -1.32 5.56 -8.63
N LEU A 22 -0.69 6.65 -9.05
CA LEU A 22 -1.23 7.99 -8.82
C LEU A 22 -2.54 8.21 -9.55
N GLU A 23 -2.70 7.66 -10.75
CA GLU A 23 -3.96 7.73 -11.48
C GLU A 23 -5.09 7.02 -10.71
N PHE A 24 -4.83 5.83 -10.20
CA PHE A 24 -5.81 5.10 -9.41
C PHE A 24 -6.17 5.86 -8.14
N LEU A 25 -5.17 6.43 -7.48
CA LEU A 25 -5.39 7.19 -6.25
C LEU A 25 -6.29 8.41 -6.49
N ALA A 26 -6.14 9.05 -7.65
CA ALA A 26 -6.93 10.22 -8.00
C ALA A 26 -8.38 9.89 -8.39
N THR A 27 -8.64 8.66 -8.85
CA THR A 27 -9.93 8.31 -9.46
C THR A 27 -10.74 7.27 -8.69
N HIS A 28 -10.16 6.62 -7.69
CA HIS A 28 -10.83 5.55 -6.96
C HIS A 28 -10.76 5.78 -5.45
N PRO A 29 -11.86 5.52 -4.72
CA PRO A 29 -11.84 5.55 -3.26
C PRO A 29 -11.18 4.27 -2.75
N LEU A 30 -9.97 4.39 -2.22
CA LEU A 30 -9.20 3.24 -1.74
C LEU A 30 -9.24 3.15 -0.22
N ALA A 31 -9.39 1.94 0.30
CA ALA A 31 -9.30 1.68 1.73
C ALA A 31 -7.84 1.62 2.18
N ILE A 32 -6.97 1.05 1.34
CA ILE A 32 -5.59 0.77 1.71
C ILE A 32 -4.74 0.65 0.46
N ILE A 33 -3.46 0.98 0.59
CA ILE A 33 -2.49 0.87 -0.49
C ILE A 33 -1.33 0.01 -0.02
N PHE A 34 -1.03 -1.06 -0.77
CA PHE A 34 0.18 -1.86 -0.57
C PHE A 34 1.17 -1.49 -1.66
N CYS A 35 2.36 -1.08 -1.29
CA CYS A 35 3.35 -0.59 -2.26
C CYS A 35 4.72 -1.21 -2.00
N GLU A 36 5.33 -1.80 -3.03
CA GLU A 36 6.73 -2.20 -2.96
C GLU A 36 7.62 -0.99 -2.75
N GLU A 37 8.81 -1.21 -2.19
CA GLU A 37 9.74 -0.11 -1.92
C GLU A 37 10.11 0.66 -3.17
N ARG A 38 10.28 -0.04 -4.30
CA ARG A 38 10.69 0.55 -5.56
C ARG A 38 9.80 0.12 -6.70
N LEU A 39 9.48 1.07 -7.56
CA LEU A 39 8.78 0.85 -8.81
C LEU A 39 9.69 1.34 -9.95
N PRO A 40 9.42 0.94 -11.20
CA PRO A 40 10.28 1.33 -12.33
C PRO A 40 10.52 2.83 -12.47
N ASP A 41 9.57 3.66 -12.08
CA ASP A 41 9.62 5.12 -12.24
C ASP A 41 9.71 5.88 -10.92
N GLY A 42 9.98 5.20 -9.81
CA GLY A 42 10.09 5.86 -8.52
C GLY A 42 10.04 4.90 -7.35
N SER A 43 9.46 5.36 -6.24
CA SER A 43 9.39 4.57 -5.02
C SER A 43 8.10 4.86 -4.25
N TYR A 44 7.91 4.12 -3.15
CA TYR A 44 6.78 4.36 -2.26
C TYR A 44 6.75 5.81 -1.73
N ARG A 45 7.90 6.48 -1.68
CA ARG A 45 7.98 7.87 -1.20
C ARG A 45 7.15 8.81 -2.05
N ASP A 46 7.12 8.58 -3.35
CA ASP A 46 6.32 9.40 -4.27
C ASP A 46 4.83 9.25 -4.00
N LEU A 47 4.38 8.02 -3.78
CA LEU A 47 2.98 7.76 -3.43
C LEU A 47 2.64 8.32 -2.07
N LEU A 48 3.53 8.16 -1.11
CA LEU A 48 3.30 8.61 0.26
C LEU A 48 3.10 10.12 0.33
N GLY A 49 3.88 10.87 -0.44
CA GLY A 49 3.70 12.32 -0.54
C GLY A 49 2.31 12.70 -1.02
N SER A 50 1.81 12.02 -2.05
CA SER A 50 0.47 12.27 -2.58
C SER A 50 -0.62 11.86 -1.59
N VAL A 51 -0.45 10.73 -0.93
CA VAL A 51 -1.42 10.25 0.07
C VAL A 51 -1.54 11.24 1.22
N ARG A 52 -0.42 11.76 1.70
CA ARG A 52 -0.42 12.72 2.82
C ARG A 52 -1.03 14.06 2.44
N SER A 53 -1.02 14.40 1.18
CA SER A 53 -1.66 15.61 0.68
C SER A 53 -3.13 15.42 0.36
N SER A 54 -3.60 14.18 0.36
CA SER A 54 -4.99 13.84 0.06
C SER A 54 -5.87 14.00 1.32
N PRO A 55 -7.09 14.56 1.18
CA PRO A 55 -8.02 14.62 2.30
C PRO A 55 -8.39 13.26 2.88
N GLN A 56 -8.30 12.21 2.08
CA GLN A 56 -8.68 10.86 2.51
C GLN A 56 -7.63 10.21 3.40
N MET A 57 -6.36 10.60 3.28
CA MET A 57 -5.25 10.07 4.07
C MET A 57 -5.25 8.53 4.13
N ASN A 58 -5.32 7.88 2.97
CA ASN A 58 -5.34 6.43 2.87
C ASN A 58 -4.10 5.81 3.53
N PRO A 59 -4.24 4.73 4.32
CA PRO A 59 -3.08 4.06 4.87
C PRO A 59 -2.26 3.42 3.76
N LEU A 60 -0.95 3.64 3.79
CA LEU A 60 -0.01 3.05 2.85
C LEU A 60 0.89 2.08 3.60
N ILE A 61 0.91 0.84 3.13
CA ILE A 61 1.72 -0.23 3.66
C ILE A 61 2.89 -0.46 2.72
N VAL A 62 4.11 -0.33 3.22
CA VAL A 62 5.30 -0.63 2.42
C VAL A 62 5.60 -2.12 2.50
N VAL A 63 5.87 -2.75 1.37
CA VAL A 63 6.22 -4.16 1.28
C VAL A 63 7.69 -4.28 0.91
N GLN A 64 8.49 -4.86 1.82
CA GLN A 64 9.93 -5.05 1.62
C GLN A 64 10.23 -6.47 1.17
N CYS A 65 11.04 -6.60 0.12
CA CYS A 65 11.53 -7.90 -0.36
C CYS A 65 12.74 -8.36 0.45
N ALA A 66 13.63 -7.42 0.74
CA ALA A 66 14.79 -7.66 1.60
C ALA A 66 15.11 -6.29 2.20
N GLY A 67 14.85 -6.12 3.47
CA GLY A 67 15.01 -4.82 4.08
C GLY A 67 15.94 -4.84 5.27
N GLU A 68 16.72 -3.80 5.40
CA GLU A 68 17.48 -3.55 6.60
C GLU A 68 16.61 -2.79 7.61
N TRP A 69 17.02 -2.83 8.85
CA TRP A 69 16.30 -2.17 9.93
C TRP A 69 16.15 -0.67 9.70
N GLU A 70 17.17 -0.05 9.15
CA GLU A 70 17.16 1.39 8.88
C GLU A 70 16.10 1.77 7.85
N GLU A 71 15.94 0.97 6.82
CA GLU A 71 14.92 1.21 5.79
C GLU A 71 13.51 1.05 6.36
N TYR A 72 13.34 0.09 7.25
CA TYR A 72 12.08 -0.11 7.97
C TYR A 72 11.71 1.14 8.77
N LEU A 73 12.66 1.63 9.57
CA LEU A 73 12.42 2.81 10.40
C LEU A 73 12.18 4.06 9.55
N GLU A 74 12.88 4.20 8.44
CA GLU A 74 12.70 5.33 7.55
C GLU A 74 11.28 5.39 6.98
N ALA A 75 10.77 4.25 6.52
CA ALA A 75 9.41 4.19 5.97
C ALA A 75 8.37 4.62 7.01
N LEU A 76 8.52 4.17 8.25
CA LEU A 76 7.61 4.57 9.33
C LEU A 76 7.73 6.07 9.63
N ARG A 77 8.93 6.60 9.64
CA ARG A 77 9.14 8.04 9.88
C ARG A 77 8.53 8.91 8.80
N LEU A 78 8.54 8.44 7.56
CA LEU A 78 7.97 9.16 6.44
C LEU A 78 6.44 9.12 6.43
N GLY A 79 5.83 8.25 7.22
CA GLY A 79 4.40 8.21 7.38
C GLY A 79 3.72 6.94 6.86
N ALA A 80 4.48 5.91 6.51
CA ALA A 80 3.88 4.62 6.17
C ALA A 80 3.11 4.10 7.39
N ALA A 81 1.93 3.54 7.14
CA ALA A 81 1.12 3.00 8.23
C ALA A 81 1.76 1.75 8.82
N GLU A 82 2.43 0.97 7.98
CA GLU A 82 3.09 -0.26 8.40
C GLU A 82 4.09 -0.69 7.34
N VAL A 83 5.02 -1.56 7.71
CA VAL A 83 5.97 -2.18 6.78
C VAL A 83 5.87 -3.68 6.94
N LEU A 84 5.57 -4.38 5.85
CA LEU A 84 5.49 -5.83 5.82
C LEU A 84 6.63 -6.39 4.98
N ARG A 85 7.08 -7.60 5.31
CA ARG A 85 8.14 -8.29 4.57
C ARG A 85 7.57 -9.46 3.81
N VAL A 86 8.10 -9.70 2.62
CA VAL A 86 7.76 -10.91 1.88
C VAL A 86 8.54 -12.11 2.43
N PRO A 87 7.98 -13.32 2.40
CA PRO A 87 6.67 -13.64 1.84
C PRO A 87 5.53 -13.16 2.75
N LEU A 88 4.54 -12.52 2.15
CA LEU A 88 3.37 -12.05 2.87
C LEU A 88 2.47 -13.22 3.24
N GLN A 89 1.95 -13.18 4.45
CA GLN A 89 0.94 -14.14 4.88
C GLN A 89 -0.44 -13.50 4.83
N SER A 90 -1.45 -14.31 4.60
CA SER A 90 -2.83 -13.82 4.54
C SER A 90 -3.22 -13.07 5.81
N THR A 91 -2.73 -13.54 6.96
CA THR A 91 -3.01 -12.92 8.25
C THR A 91 -2.50 -11.48 8.34
N ASP A 92 -1.32 -11.20 7.75
CA ASP A 92 -0.76 -9.85 7.77
C ASP A 92 -1.66 -8.89 7.02
N ILE A 93 -2.15 -9.31 5.87
CA ILE A 93 -3.02 -8.50 5.02
C ILE A 93 -4.40 -8.37 5.63
N ASP A 94 -4.94 -9.46 6.21
CA ASP A 94 -6.23 -9.43 6.87
C ASP A 94 -6.27 -8.41 8.00
N ILE A 95 -5.23 -8.36 8.83
CA ILE A 95 -5.15 -7.42 9.93
C ILE A 95 -5.12 -5.98 9.42
N ALA A 96 -4.31 -5.72 8.40
CA ALA A 96 -4.22 -4.39 7.81
C ALA A 96 -5.55 -3.95 7.21
N LEU A 97 -6.21 -4.84 6.47
CA LEU A 97 -7.52 -4.56 5.88
C LEU A 97 -8.58 -4.32 6.95
N PHE A 98 -8.57 -5.14 8.00
CA PHE A 98 -9.53 -4.99 9.09
C PHE A 98 -9.40 -3.62 9.74
N HIS A 99 -8.17 -3.16 9.99
CA HIS A 99 -7.96 -1.84 10.58
C HIS A 99 -8.43 -0.72 9.64
N ALA A 100 -8.19 -0.84 8.34
CA ALA A 100 -8.65 0.14 7.38
C ALA A 100 -10.17 0.19 7.28
N MET A 101 -10.82 -0.97 7.25
CA MET A 101 -12.26 -1.07 7.12
C MET A 101 -13.00 -0.56 8.36
N ARG A 102 -12.40 -0.71 9.53
CA ARG A 102 -13.00 -0.18 10.79
C ARG A 102 -13.17 1.33 10.77
N GLN A 103 -12.43 2.01 9.91
CA GLN A 103 -12.52 3.47 9.76
C GLN A 103 -13.57 3.89 8.74
N GLY A 104 -14.44 2.96 8.31
CA GLY A 104 -15.50 3.24 7.36
C GLY A 104 -15.04 3.45 5.93
N ARG A 105 -13.87 2.93 5.59
CA ARG A 105 -13.32 3.07 4.25
C ARG A 105 -13.95 2.09 3.28
N GLU A 106 -13.89 2.43 2.00
CA GLU A 106 -14.35 1.54 0.94
C GLU A 106 -13.58 0.23 0.93
N ASN A 107 -14.24 -0.87 0.53
CA ASN A 107 -13.62 -2.19 0.48
C ASN A 107 -12.79 -2.35 -0.81
N GLN A 108 -11.84 -1.47 -1.01
CA GLN A 108 -10.98 -1.44 -2.19
C GLN A 108 -9.52 -1.29 -1.77
N ALA A 109 -8.66 -2.04 -2.43
CA ALA A 109 -7.23 -1.99 -2.17
C ALA A 109 -6.45 -1.82 -3.47
N MET A 110 -5.28 -1.21 -3.39
CA MET A 110 -4.37 -1.12 -4.52
C MET A 110 -3.07 -1.83 -4.17
N ALA A 111 -2.57 -2.63 -5.11
CA ALA A 111 -1.25 -3.24 -5.02
C ALA A 111 -0.34 -2.59 -6.06
N ALA A 112 0.63 -1.82 -5.61
CA ALA A 112 1.63 -1.21 -6.48
C ALA A 112 2.90 -2.05 -6.42
N GLU A 113 3.15 -2.81 -7.48
CA GLU A 113 4.29 -3.71 -7.57
C GLU A 113 4.81 -3.79 -9.00
N ALA A 114 6.12 -3.91 -9.12
CA ALA A 114 6.79 -3.97 -10.41
C ALA A 114 6.55 -5.30 -11.12
#